data_03dcf6f4c113512d47a1295eafd46e13
#
_entry.id   03dcf6f4c113512d47a1295eafd46e13
#
_cell.length_a   1.000
_cell.length_b   1.000
_cell.length_c   1.000
_cell.angle_alpha   90.00
_cell.angle_beta   90.00
_cell.angle_gamma   90.00
#
_symmetry.space_group_name_H-M   'P 1'
#
loop_
_entity.id
_entity.type
_entity.pdbx_description
1 polymer ?
#
loop_
_entity_poly.entity_id
_entity_poly.type
_entity_poly.pdbx_seq_one_letter_code
_entity_poly.pdbx_strand_id
1 'polypeptide(L)'
;MGGVRETMACIFCDIVARRAPATIVYEDDEIMAFKDIHPQAPIHVLVLPKLHIATVNDLEEQHIPLMGQLFMVAKHLAAQWNIVRQGYRLRVHVGRGGGQLIDHIHMHLLSGRNY
;
A
#
# COMPACT_ATOMS: atom_id res chain seq x y z
N MET A 1 -3.10 -16.14 22.14
CA MET A 1 -2.30 -15.15 22.64
C MET A 1 -1.15 -14.80 21.78
N GLY A 2 -0.31 -15.73 21.39
CA GLY A 2 0.85 -15.41 20.61
C GLY A 2 0.54 -14.74 19.29
N GLY A 3 -0.50 -15.20 18.61
CA GLY A 3 -0.83 -14.63 17.31
C GLY A 3 -1.15 -13.15 17.38
N VAL A 4 -1.71 -12.73 18.47
CA VAL A 4 -2.03 -11.32 18.65
C VAL A 4 -0.76 -10.49 18.63
N ARG A 5 0.29 -11.02 19.19
CA ARG A 5 1.55 -10.31 19.25
C ARG A 5 2.15 -10.10 17.90
N GLU A 6 2.09 -11.13 17.06
CA GLU A 6 2.68 -11.06 15.74
C GLU A 6 1.98 -10.02 14.90
N THR A 7 0.65 -9.95 15.02
CA THR A 7 -0.11 -8.96 14.30
C THR A 7 0.34 -7.56 14.68
N MET A 8 0.65 -7.38 15.96
CA MET A 8 1.03 -6.07 16.47
C MET A 8 2.44 -5.68 16.05
N ALA A 9 3.20 -6.60 15.48
CA ALA A 9 4.54 -6.29 14.99
C ALA A 9 4.51 -5.66 13.60
N CYS A 10 3.36 -5.50 12.99
CA CYS A 10 3.25 -4.93 11.66
C CYS A 10 3.24 -3.40 11.72
N ILE A 11 4.28 -2.79 11.12
CA ILE A 11 4.36 -1.33 11.11
C ILE A 11 3.19 -0.69 10.36
N PHE A 12 2.68 -1.34 9.31
CA PHE A 12 1.54 -0.79 8.58
C PHE A 12 0.26 -0.87 9.40
N CYS A 13 0.07 -1.95 10.15
CA CYS A 13 -1.04 -2.02 11.09
C CYS A 13 -0.94 -0.92 12.13
N ASP A 14 0.26 -0.60 12.57
CA ASP A 14 0.48 0.47 13.53
C ASP A 14 0.11 1.82 12.94
N ILE A 15 0.46 2.05 11.67
CA ILE A 15 0.10 3.29 10.99
C ILE A 15 -1.41 3.40 10.86
N VAL A 16 -2.07 2.32 10.45
CA VAL A 16 -3.53 2.30 10.31
C VAL A 16 -4.19 2.62 11.65
N ALA A 17 -3.63 2.12 12.75
CA ALA A 17 -4.17 2.34 14.10
C ALA A 17 -3.70 3.63 14.74
N ARG A 18 -2.93 4.46 14.04
CA ARG A 18 -2.40 5.72 14.54
C ARG A 18 -1.40 5.54 15.68
N ARG A 19 -0.74 4.39 15.74
CA ARG A 19 0.32 4.15 16.71
C ARG A 19 1.70 4.47 16.15
N ALA A 20 1.81 4.67 14.82
CA ALA A 20 3.05 5.05 14.19
C ALA A 20 2.75 6.20 13.20
N PRO A 21 3.68 7.14 13.03
CA PRO A 21 3.45 8.28 12.16
C PRO A 21 3.60 7.93 10.68
N ALA A 22 2.84 8.63 9.85
CA ALA A 22 2.97 8.56 8.40
C ALA A 22 2.30 9.79 7.79
N THR A 23 2.73 10.15 6.58
CA THR A 23 2.09 11.23 5.85
C THR A 23 0.97 10.62 5.01
N ILE A 24 -0.23 10.62 5.55
CA ILE A 24 -1.38 10.00 4.92
C ILE A 24 -1.89 10.91 3.81
N VAL A 25 -2.08 10.36 2.62
CA VAL A 25 -2.56 11.11 1.45
C VAL A 25 -3.95 10.68 1.02
N TYR A 26 -4.43 9.55 1.51
CA TYR A 26 -5.77 9.06 1.24
C TYR A 26 -6.20 8.10 2.34
N GLU A 27 -7.47 8.13 2.68
CA GLU A 27 -8.02 7.18 3.63
C GLU A 27 -9.52 7.06 3.47
N ASP A 28 -10.01 5.83 3.47
CA ASP A 28 -11.44 5.55 3.61
C ASP A 28 -11.59 4.42 4.62
N ASP A 29 -12.76 3.79 4.68
CA ASP A 29 -13.00 2.75 5.67
C ASP A 29 -12.11 1.53 5.50
N GLU A 30 -11.67 1.25 4.28
CA GLU A 30 -10.97 0.01 3.97
C GLU A 30 -9.55 0.20 3.44
N ILE A 31 -9.25 1.37 2.88
CA ILE A 31 -7.97 1.62 2.21
C ILE A 31 -7.29 2.83 2.84
N MET A 32 -5.97 2.76 2.91
CA MET A 32 -5.15 3.88 3.31
C MET A 32 -4.00 4.02 2.32
N ALA A 33 -3.58 5.24 2.06
CA ALA A 33 -2.38 5.50 1.29
C ALA A 33 -1.53 6.53 2.01
N PHE A 34 -0.21 6.30 2.03
CA PHE A 34 0.72 7.23 2.66
C PHE A 34 2.04 7.24 1.92
N LYS A 35 2.80 8.30 2.12
CA LYS A 35 4.09 8.46 1.44
C LYS A 35 5.10 7.45 1.95
N ASP A 36 5.90 6.89 1.03
CA ASP A 36 7.02 6.06 1.40
C ASP A 36 8.09 6.96 2.03
N ILE A 37 8.64 6.55 3.18
CA ILE A 37 9.65 7.35 3.87
C ILE A 37 11.03 7.24 3.20
N HIS A 38 11.19 6.28 2.30
CA HIS A 38 12.41 6.11 1.50
C HIS A 38 12.04 6.17 0.02
N PRO A 39 11.60 7.33 -0.49
CA PRO A 39 11.07 7.40 -1.84
C PRO A 39 12.12 7.10 -2.88
N GLN A 40 11.73 6.34 -3.90
CA GLN A 40 12.58 6.00 -5.03
C GLN A 40 12.25 6.87 -6.24
N ALA A 41 11.29 7.76 -6.12
CA ALA A 41 10.83 8.63 -7.20
C ALA A 41 10.21 9.88 -6.59
N PRO A 42 10.03 10.95 -7.38
CA PRO A 42 9.38 12.17 -6.88
C PRO A 42 8.02 11.92 -6.25
N ILE A 43 7.25 10.99 -6.83
CA ILE A 43 6.02 10.51 -6.20
C ILE A 43 6.23 9.04 -5.89
N HIS A 44 6.15 8.68 -4.62
CA HIS A 44 6.25 7.29 -4.19
C HIS A 44 5.34 7.11 -2.97
N VAL A 45 4.21 6.47 -3.21
CA VAL A 45 3.16 6.29 -2.23
C VAL A 45 2.81 4.81 -2.12
N LEU A 46 2.45 4.39 -0.94
CA LEU A 46 1.99 3.03 -0.67
C LEU A 46 0.48 3.05 -0.50
N VAL A 47 -0.21 2.19 -1.24
CA VAL A 47 -1.66 2.04 -1.17
C VAL A 47 -1.92 0.64 -0.62
N LEU A 48 -2.67 0.56 0.48
CA LEU A 48 -2.81 -0.72 1.16
C LEU A 48 -4.20 -0.86 1.79
N PRO A 49 -4.66 -2.10 1.98
CA PRO A 49 -5.89 -2.32 2.74
C PRO A 49 -5.59 -2.13 4.23
N LYS A 50 -6.57 -1.62 4.96
CA LYS A 50 -6.44 -1.53 6.41
C LYS A 50 -6.43 -2.91 7.04
N LEU A 51 -7.16 -3.85 6.42
CA LEU A 51 -7.16 -5.25 6.86
C LEU A 51 -5.78 -5.84 6.66
N HIS A 52 -5.27 -6.51 7.69
CA HIS A 52 -3.96 -7.14 7.60
C HIS A 52 -4.05 -8.43 6.77
N ILE A 53 -3.43 -8.41 5.60
CA ILE A 53 -3.23 -9.58 4.74
C ILE A 53 -1.74 -9.59 4.43
N ALA A 54 -1.04 -10.64 4.81
CA ALA A 54 0.41 -10.62 4.75
C ALA A 54 0.95 -10.51 3.32
N THR A 55 0.46 -11.36 2.41
CA THR A 55 0.93 -11.37 1.02
C THR A 55 -0.21 -11.68 0.08
N VAL A 56 0.05 -11.53 -1.22
CA VAL A 56 -0.89 -11.92 -2.26
C VAL A 56 -1.27 -13.40 -2.13
N ASN A 57 -0.34 -14.22 -1.64
CA ASN A 57 -0.61 -15.65 -1.50
C ASN A 57 -1.66 -15.97 -0.44
N ASP A 58 -1.96 -15.01 0.42
CA ASP A 58 -2.96 -15.16 1.47
C ASP A 58 -4.33 -14.63 1.07
N LEU A 59 -4.47 -14.14 -0.16
CA LEU A 59 -5.75 -13.62 -0.62
C LEU A 59 -6.75 -14.74 -0.83
N GLU A 60 -8.02 -14.41 -0.55
CA GLU A 60 -9.15 -15.30 -0.74
C GLU A 60 -10.20 -14.58 -1.57
N GLU A 61 -11.22 -15.32 -1.98
CA GLU A 61 -12.25 -14.75 -2.86
C GLU A 61 -12.92 -13.52 -2.27
N GLN A 62 -13.13 -13.51 -0.97
CA GLN A 62 -13.78 -12.36 -0.34
C GLN A 62 -12.94 -11.10 -0.42
N HIS A 63 -11.66 -11.23 -0.74
CA HIS A 63 -10.76 -10.07 -0.85
C HIS A 63 -10.74 -9.46 -2.25
N ILE A 64 -11.47 -10.05 -3.22
CA ILE A 64 -11.45 -9.55 -4.60
C ILE A 64 -11.90 -8.09 -4.68
N PRO A 65 -13.03 -7.70 -4.10
CA PRO A 65 -13.42 -6.29 -4.17
C PRO A 65 -12.40 -5.37 -3.53
N LEU A 66 -11.79 -5.81 -2.44
CA LEU A 66 -10.78 -5.02 -1.72
C LEU A 66 -9.56 -4.75 -2.60
N MET A 67 -9.13 -5.76 -3.36
CA MET A 67 -7.99 -5.60 -4.26
C MET A 67 -8.33 -4.66 -5.41
N GLY A 68 -9.55 -4.73 -5.93
CA GLY A 68 -9.99 -3.76 -6.93
C GLY A 68 -9.97 -2.35 -6.41
N GLN A 69 -10.29 -2.15 -5.15
CA GLN A 69 -10.28 -0.82 -4.55
C GLN A 69 -8.88 -0.23 -4.50
N LEU A 70 -7.84 -1.06 -4.34
CA LEU A 70 -6.46 -0.55 -4.37
C LEU A 70 -6.17 0.14 -5.70
N PHE A 71 -6.59 -0.49 -6.81
CA PHE A 71 -6.38 0.09 -8.13
C PHE A 71 -7.20 1.37 -8.31
N MET A 72 -8.43 1.39 -7.81
CA MET A 72 -9.27 2.58 -7.95
C MET A 72 -8.71 3.75 -7.16
N VAL A 73 -8.17 3.51 -5.98
CA VAL A 73 -7.53 4.55 -5.19
C VAL A 73 -6.27 5.06 -5.89
N ALA A 74 -5.46 4.15 -6.42
CA ALA A 74 -4.26 4.54 -7.17
C ALA A 74 -4.63 5.41 -8.37
N LYS A 75 -5.66 5.03 -9.10
CA LYS A 75 -6.16 5.81 -10.24
C LYS A 75 -6.60 7.21 -9.79
N HIS A 76 -7.31 7.28 -8.67
CA HIS A 76 -7.79 8.55 -8.13
C HIS A 76 -6.61 9.47 -7.78
N LEU A 77 -5.61 8.94 -7.10
CA LEU A 77 -4.44 9.73 -6.72
C LEU A 77 -3.66 10.21 -7.94
N ALA A 78 -3.52 9.35 -8.94
CA ALA A 78 -2.82 9.73 -10.16
C ALA A 78 -3.52 10.89 -10.87
N ALA A 79 -4.85 10.88 -10.90
CA ALA A 79 -5.61 11.97 -11.49
C ALA A 79 -5.45 13.25 -10.66
N GLN A 80 -5.50 13.11 -9.34
CA GLN A 80 -5.38 14.23 -8.44
C GLN A 80 -4.02 14.93 -8.57
N TRP A 81 -2.96 14.14 -8.79
CA TRP A 81 -1.60 14.68 -8.89
C TRP A 81 -1.15 14.94 -10.32
N ASN A 82 -2.06 14.84 -11.29
CA ASN A 82 -1.78 15.17 -12.68
C ASN A 82 -0.64 14.37 -13.29
N ILE A 83 -0.58 13.07 -12.98
CA ILE A 83 0.46 12.21 -13.54
C ILE A 83 -0.08 11.21 -14.55
N VAL A 84 -1.37 11.33 -14.92
CA VAL A 84 -1.99 10.38 -15.84
C VAL A 84 -1.29 10.40 -17.19
N ARG A 85 -1.00 11.58 -17.74
CA ARG A 85 -0.42 11.69 -19.07
C ARG A 85 1.02 11.20 -19.14
N GLN A 86 1.82 11.54 -18.14
CA GLN A 86 3.22 11.09 -18.12
C GLN A 86 3.36 9.63 -17.73
N GLY A 87 2.34 9.09 -17.08
CA GLY A 87 2.35 7.70 -16.67
C GLY A 87 2.86 7.49 -15.27
N TYR A 88 2.59 6.31 -14.73
CA TYR A 88 3.02 5.93 -13.41
C TYR A 88 3.09 4.43 -13.33
N ARG A 89 3.78 3.93 -12.30
CA ARG A 89 3.93 2.49 -12.09
C ARG A 89 3.16 2.05 -10.87
N LEU A 90 2.53 0.90 -10.98
CA LEU A 90 1.91 0.22 -9.85
C LEU A 90 2.67 -1.10 -9.68
N ARG A 91 3.26 -1.29 -8.49
CA ARG A 91 4.05 -2.49 -8.22
C ARG A 91 3.58 -3.15 -6.94
N VAL A 92 3.48 -4.47 -6.97
CA VAL A 92 3.19 -5.26 -5.78
C VAL A 92 4.26 -6.33 -5.68
N HIS A 93 4.95 -6.38 -4.55
CA HIS A 93 5.97 -7.39 -4.30
C HIS A 93 5.38 -8.49 -3.44
N VAL A 94 5.71 -9.74 -3.76
CA VAL A 94 5.14 -10.89 -3.10
C VAL A 94 6.26 -11.75 -2.52
N GLY A 95 6.32 -11.84 -1.19
CA GLY A 95 7.32 -12.60 -0.50
C GLY A 95 8.71 -11.98 -0.56
N ARG A 96 9.62 -12.52 0.24
CA ARG A 96 10.98 -11.97 0.33
C ARG A 96 11.72 -12.05 -1.00
N GLY A 97 11.59 -13.17 -1.71
CA GLY A 97 12.23 -13.31 -3.01
C GLY A 97 11.68 -12.36 -4.04
N GLY A 98 10.47 -11.85 -3.85
CA GLY A 98 9.86 -10.86 -4.73
C GLY A 98 10.11 -9.44 -4.28
N GLY A 99 10.86 -9.22 -3.19
CA GLY A 99 11.18 -7.89 -2.72
C GLY A 99 10.23 -7.33 -1.69
N GLN A 100 9.31 -8.13 -1.16
CA GLN A 100 8.39 -7.66 -0.13
C GLN A 100 9.10 -7.60 1.21
N LEU A 101 9.25 -6.41 1.75
CA LEU A 101 9.95 -6.22 3.04
C LEU A 101 8.99 -6.15 4.22
N ILE A 102 7.75 -5.74 4.01
CA ILE A 102 6.75 -5.63 5.05
C ILE A 102 5.64 -6.63 4.78
N ASP A 103 5.34 -7.48 5.76
CA ASP A 103 4.33 -8.53 5.61
C ASP A 103 2.93 -7.99 5.84
N HIS A 104 2.54 -7.09 4.96
CA HIS A 104 1.22 -6.50 4.87
C HIS A 104 1.10 -6.05 3.42
N ILE A 105 0.16 -6.64 2.69
CA ILE A 105 0.05 -6.40 1.26
C ILE A 105 -0.04 -4.91 0.97
N HIS A 106 0.71 -4.44 -0.01
CA HIS A 106 0.69 -3.03 -0.39
C HIS A 106 1.13 -2.85 -1.83
N MET A 107 0.60 -1.80 -2.44
CA MET A 107 0.88 -1.44 -3.82
C MET A 107 1.69 -0.15 -3.82
N HIS A 108 2.81 -0.17 -4.53
CA HIS A 108 3.60 1.05 -4.72
C HIS A 108 3.05 1.82 -5.90
N LEU A 109 2.81 3.10 -5.71
CA LEU A 109 2.47 4.04 -6.78
C LEU A 109 3.67 4.95 -6.95
N LEU A 110 4.34 4.87 -8.08
CA LEU A 110 5.55 5.64 -8.34
C LEU A 110 5.41 6.42 -9.63
N SER A 111 5.88 7.65 -9.60
CA SER A 111 5.92 8.47 -10.80
C SER A 111 7.08 9.45 -10.72
N GLY A 112 7.66 9.74 -11.89
CA GLY A 112 8.74 10.67 -12.02
C GLY A 112 9.41 10.48 -13.35
N ARG A 113 10.38 11.31 -13.59
CA ARG A 113 11.01 11.29 -14.91
C ARG A 113 12.10 10.24 -15.04
N ASN A 114 12.41 9.53 -14.00
CA ASN A 114 13.50 8.56 -14.02
C ASN A 114 13.03 7.13 -14.20
N TYR A 115 11.92 6.96 -14.80
CA TYR A 115 11.45 5.61 -15.08
C TYR A 115 11.64 5.27 -16.52
#